data_e0b2f1a8e7fa136e08e6cc78ac2b9c62
#
_entry.id   e0b2f1a8e7fa136e08e6cc78ac2b9c62
#
_cell.length_a   1.000
_cell.length_b   1.000
_cell.length_c   1.000
_cell.angle_alpha   90.00
_cell.angle_beta   90.00
_cell.angle_gamma   90.00
#
_symmetry.space_group_name_H-M   'P 1'
#
loop_
_entity.id
_entity.type
_entity.pdbx_description
1 polymer ?
#
loop_
_entity_poly.entity_id
_entity_poly.type
_entity_poly.pdbx_seq_one_letter_code
_entity_poly.pdbx_strand_id
1 'polypeptide(L)'
;MRLLWLSALACNGNAHSLLNYPHFEEWQEDFEWLYHPLLPSTHAFVEVEEGIEGVEILIVDGTLEEGLVKNRLAYNELLARYAAQAQYIVTVGTCATFGGIFAQGGEGRSGLHFSKERRHGRFDDFWEKTVSLPGCPVQPEVLAGTLSLLRLGEPLPLDALHRPKYFYAYTVHDGCTRNEYFEYKIDEHRFGALEGCMFYEHGCQGTFTHGSCNKILWNGVHSKTRAGTPCMGCTEPDFPRETLWRTSKHMGIPARMPLGVPRRAYLSLAGIAKAFRIERFERPMMEDERG
;
A
#
# COMPACT_ATOMS: atom_id res chain seq x y z
N MET A 1 4.96 22.48 8.71
CA MET A 1 3.83 21.84 9.44
C MET A 1 4.33 20.94 10.54
N ARG A 2 3.57 20.83 11.63
CA ARG A 2 3.92 20.04 12.83
C ARG A 2 3.30 18.66 12.77
N LEU A 3 4.15 17.64 12.76
CA LEU A 3 3.79 16.25 12.57
C LEU A 3 3.91 15.45 13.87
N LEU A 4 2.90 14.65 14.18
CA LEU A 4 2.92 13.67 15.26
C LEU A 4 2.74 12.27 14.65
N TRP A 5 3.76 11.39 14.78
CA TRP A 5 3.70 10.00 14.33
C TRP A 5 3.42 9.05 15.48
N LEU A 6 2.25 8.44 15.48
CA LEU A 6 1.85 7.45 16.47
C LEU A 6 1.76 6.06 15.86
N SER A 7 2.52 5.12 16.41
CA SER A 7 2.53 3.72 15.97
C SER A 7 1.76 2.82 16.93
N ALA A 8 0.76 2.11 16.44
CA ALA A 8 0.04 1.06 17.16
C ALA A 8 0.78 -0.29 17.05
N LEU A 9 0.14 -1.36 16.59
CA LEU A 9 0.82 -2.61 16.26
C LEU A 9 1.48 -2.46 14.88
N ALA A 10 2.72 -2.02 14.87
CA ALA A 10 3.48 -1.71 13.67
C ALA A 10 4.79 -2.50 13.58
N CYS A 11 5.24 -2.77 12.37
CA CYS A 11 6.54 -3.36 12.08
C CYS A 11 7.63 -2.31 11.79
N ASN A 12 7.33 -1.03 11.93
CA ASN A 12 8.14 0.13 11.54
C ASN A 12 8.49 0.21 10.03
N GLY A 13 7.92 -0.66 9.21
CA GLY A 13 8.21 -0.68 7.76
C GLY A 13 7.84 0.63 7.06
N ASN A 14 6.78 1.30 7.49
CA ASN A 14 6.37 2.59 6.92
C ASN A 14 7.34 3.72 7.30
N ALA A 15 7.80 3.75 8.55
CA ALA A 15 8.80 4.71 9.00
C ALA A 15 10.13 4.51 8.26
N HIS A 16 10.60 3.26 8.13
CA HIS A 16 11.79 2.95 7.32
C HIS A 16 11.59 3.29 5.84
N SER A 17 10.38 3.10 5.28
CA SER A 17 10.09 3.49 3.91
C SER A 17 10.27 4.99 3.71
N LEU A 18 9.75 5.82 4.63
CA LEU A 18 9.92 7.28 4.58
C LEU A 18 11.39 7.68 4.65
N LEU A 19 12.19 7.07 5.55
CA LEU A 19 13.62 7.34 5.67
C LEU A 19 14.42 6.99 4.42
N ASN A 20 13.89 6.10 3.57
CA ASN A 20 14.47 5.76 2.28
C ASN A 20 14.01 6.68 1.13
N TYR A 21 13.24 7.72 1.41
CA TYR A 21 12.91 8.70 0.37
C TYR A 21 14.19 9.38 -0.14
N PRO A 22 14.45 9.42 -1.46
CA PRO A 22 15.74 9.89 -1.99
C PRO A 22 16.14 11.30 -1.60
N HIS A 23 15.17 12.17 -1.34
CA HIS A 23 15.38 13.57 -0.94
C HIS A 23 14.92 13.81 0.50
N PHE A 24 15.04 12.81 1.36
CA PHE A 24 14.49 12.87 2.71
C PHE A 24 15.08 14.01 3.55
N GLU A 25 16.40 14.21 3.51
CA GLU A 25 17.09 15.23 4.30
C GLU A 25 16.58 16.65 3.99
N GLU A 26 16.48 16.98 2.70
CA GLU A 26 15.96 18.27 2.25
C GLU A 26 14.46 18.40 2.49
N TRP A 27 13.72 17.33 2.22
CA TRP A 27 12.27 17.31 2.35
C TRP A 27 11.80 17.46 3.81
N GLN A 28 12.51 16.86 4.76
CA GLN A 28 12.11 16.91 6.17
C GLN A 28 12.26 18.32 6.78
N GLU A 29 13.09 19.21 6.21
CA GLU A 29 13.26 20.60 6.68
C GLU A 29 11.97 21.42 6.63
N ASP A 30 11.03 21.00 5.79
CA ASP A 30 9.71 21.58 5.66
C ASP A 30 8.75 21.23 6.81
N PHE A 31 9.13 20.31 7.68
CA PHE A 31 8.31 19.74 8.74
C PHE A 31 8.99 19.79 10.10
N GLU A 32 8.20 20.03 11.14
CA GLU A 32 8.61 19.88 12.52
C GLU A 32 8.07 18.55 13.07
N TRP A 33 8.95 17.64 13.42
CA TRP A 33 8.58 16.38 14.04
C TRP A 33 8.34 16.60 15.55
N LEU A 34 7.09 16.76 15.95
CA LEU A 34 6.73 16.79 17.37
C LEU A 34 7.10 15.48 18.04
N TYR A 35 6.79 14.36 17.38
CA TYR A 35 7.27 13.04 17.76
C TYR A 35 7.29 12.09 16.56
N HIS A 36 8.36 11.31 16.46
CA HIS A 36 8.51 10.21 15.50
C HIS A 36 9.30 9.07 16.15
N PRO A 37 8.92 7.79 15.94
CA PRO A 37 9.56 6.66 16.64
C PRO A 37 11.04 6.43 16.29
N LEU A 38 11.54 6.96 15.15
CA LEU A 38 12.90 6.71 14.64
C LEU A 38 13.69 8.00 14.37
N LEU A 39 13.07 9.17 14.40
CA LEU A 39 13.72 10.44 14.09
C LEU A 39 13.90 11.29 15.36
N PRO A 40 14.92 12.16 15.39
CA PRO A 40 14.98 13.24 16.36
C PRO A 40 13.66 14.02 16.34
N SER A 41 13.11 14.28 17.50
CA SER A 41 11.80 14.90 17.68
C SER A 41 11.82 15.94 18.76
N THR A 42 10.93 16.93 18.69
CA THR A 42 10.83 18.00 19.69
C THR A 42 10.46 17.47 21.07
N HIS A 43 9.62 16.43 21.12
CA HIS A 43 9.12 15.81 22.34
C HIS A 43 9.53 14.34 22.46
N ALA A 44 9.75 13.90 23.70
CA ALA A 44 9.83 12.47 24.03
C ALA A 44 8.42 11.85 24.10
N PHE A 45 8.31 10.53 23.94
CA PHE A 45 6.99 9.86 23.96
C PHE A 45 6.24 10.06 25.29
N VAL A 46 6.94 10.18 26.41
CA VAL A 46 6.32 10.45 27.73
C VAL A 46 5.60 11.80 27.74
N GLU A 47 6.15 12.83 27.11
CA GLU A 47 5.51 14.14 26.99
C GLU A 47 4.27 14.06 26.08
N VAL A 48 4.33 13.23 25.03
CA VAL A 48 3.16 12.95 24.16
C VAL A 48 2.05 12.27 24.98
N GLU A 49 2.38 11.39 25.92
CA GLU A 49 1.41 10.74 26.80
C GLU A 49 0.77 11.73 27.78
N GLU A 50 1.54 12.66 28.31
CA GLU A 50 1.05 13.73 29.20
C GLU A 50 0.17 14.72 28.44
N GLY A 51 0.50 15.03 27.21
CA GLY A 51 -0.25 15.87 26.29
C GLY A 51 0.59 17.03 25.75
N ILE A 52 0.72 17.07 24.44
CA ILE A 52 1.36 18.17 23.71
C ILE A 52 0.32 18.89 22.87
N GLU A 53 0.61 20.12 22.50
CA GLU A 53 -0.28 20.96 21.71
C GLU A 53 0.28 21.23 20.31
N GLY A 54 -0.59 21.67 19.43
CA GLY A 54 -0.20 22.19 18.13
C GLY A 54 0.06 21.12 17.09
N VAL A 55 -0.51 19.94 17.23
CA VAL A 55 -0.49 18.89 16.20
C VAL A 55 -1.31 19.33 14.99
N GLU A 56 -0.65 19.48 13.83
CA GLU A 56 -1.34 19.84 12.58
C GLU A 56 -1.66 18.58 11.76
N ILE A 57 -0.72 17.62 11.69
CA ILE A 57 -0.95 16.33 11.05
C ILE A 57 -0.66 15.22 12.06
N LEU A 58 -1.68 14.38 12.30
CA LEU A 58 -1.53 13.12 13.02
C LEU A 58 -1.28 11.99 12.03
N ILE A 59 -0.13 11.37 12.10
CA ILE A 59 0.21 10.17 11.34
C ILE A 59 -0.04 8.95 12.21
N VAL A 60 -0.91 8.04 11.72
CA VAL A 60 -1.26 6.78 12.39
C VAL A 60 -0.64 5.62 11.64
N ASP A 61 0.24 4.86 12.29
CA ASP A 61 0.89 3.67 11.74
C ASP A 61 0.53 2.41 12.53
N GLY A 62 0.36 1.31 11.82
CA GLY A 62 0.06 0.01 12.44
C GLY A 62 -1.41 -0.25 12.68
N THR A 63 -1.69 -1.49 13.04
CA THR A 63 -3.04 -2.00 13.31
C THR A 63 -3.50 -1.57 14.69
N LEU A 64 -4.73 -1.08 14.79
CA LEU A 64 -5.36 -0.79 16.06
C LEU A 64 -5.92 -2.08 16.68
N GLU A 65 -5.79 -2.20 17.99
CA GLU A 65 -6.36 -3.29 18.76
C GLU A 65 -7.25 -2.72 19.87
N GLU A 66 -8.36 -3.38 20.10
CA GLU A 66 -9.23 -3.03 21.21
C GLU A 66 -8.54 -3.34 22.55
N GLY A 67 -8.50 -2.34 23.44
CA GLY A 67 -7.79 -2.48 24.71
C GLY A 67 -6.26 -2.38 24.61
N LEU A 68 -5.70 -1.95 23.48
CA LEU A 68 -4.25 -1.71 23.37
C LEU A 68 -3.83 -0.66 24.40
N VAL A 69 -2.86 -1.06 25.23
CA VAL A 69 -2.25 -0.19 26.23
C VAL A 69 -0.77 -0.01 25.92
N LYS A 70 -0.29 1.22 25.88
CA LYS A 70 1.12 1.56 25.82
C LYS A 70 1.47 2.40 27.05
N ASN A 71 2.54 2.06 27.76
CA ASN A 71 2.99 2.75 28.98
C ASN A 71 1.87 3.08 29.99
N ARG A 72 0.90 2.20 30.16
CA ARG A 72 -0.30 2.32 31.02
C ARG A 72 -1.42 3.23 30.50
N LEU A 73 -1.29 3.82 29.31
CA LEU A 73 -2.36 4.58 28.68
C LEU A 73 -3.12 3.72 27.67
N ALA A 74 -4.44 3.89 27.66
CA ALA A 74 -5.30 3.35 26.60
C ALA A 74 -4.94 4.05 25.27
N TYR A 75 -4.35 3.31 24.35
CA TYR A 75 -3.79 3.88 23.12
C TYR A 75 -4.86 4.51 22.22
N ASN A 76 -6.06 3.96 22.21
CA ASN A 76 -7.18 4.54 21.43
C ASN A 76 -7.64 5.90 21.99
N GLU A 77 -7.50 6.13 23.31
CA GLU A 77 -7.79 7.44 23.92
C GLU A 77 -6.73 8.46 23.55
N LEU A 78 -5.46 8.03 23.55
CA LEU A 78 -4.33 8.86 23.09
C LEU A 78 -4.53 9.29 21.63
N LEU A 79 -4.90 8.33 20.75
CA LEU A 79 -5.21 8.62 19.35
C LEU A 79 -6.39 9.60 19.21
N ALA A 80 -7.48 9.38 19.94
CA ALA A 80 -8.65 10.24 19.88
C ALA A 80 -8.33 11.67 20.32
N ARG A 81 -7.50 11.85 21.36
CA ARG A 81 -7.03 13.14 21.83
C ARG A 81 -6.33 13.93 20.73
N TYR A 82 -5.37 13.31 20.04
CA TYR A 82 -4.63 13.98 18.98
C TYR A 82 -5.40 14.07 17.67
N ALA A 83 -6.26 13.10 17.40
CA ALA A 83 -7.18 13.18 16.28
C ALA A 83 -8.12 14.39 16.40
N ALA A 84 -8.56 14.75 17.61
CA ALA A 84 -9.39 15.93 17.83
C ALA A 84 -8.64 17.24 17.52
N GLN A 85 -7.35 17.33 17.84
CA GLN A 85 -6.52 18.53 17.61
C GLN A 85 -6.11 18.68 16.15
N ALA A 86 -5.71 17.58 15.50
CA ALA A 86 -5.10 17.60 14.18
C ALA A 86 -6.03 18.16 13.10
N GLN A 87 -5.47 18.93 12.19
CA GLN A 87 -6.15 19.38 10.98
C GLN A 87 -6.35 18.23 10.00
N TYR A 88 -5.34 17.37 9.88
CA TYR A 88 -5.36 16.18 9.04
C TYR A 88 -4.94 14.93 9.82
N ILE A 89 -5.51 13.81 9.46
CA ILE A 89 -5.10 12.49 9.94
C ILE A 89 -4.63 11.70 8.72
N VAL A 90 -3.44 11.12 8.79
CA VAL A 90 -2.88 10.31 7.71
C VAL A 90 -2.66 8.89 8.23
N THR A 91 -3.45 7.93 7.73
CA THR A 91 -3.19 6.52 8.03
C THR A 91 -2.12 5.99 7.08
N VAL A 92 -1.01 5.50 7.62
CA VAL A 92 0.14 5.05 6.84
C VAL A 92 0.27 3.55 6.91
N GLY A 93 0.27 2.94 5.72
CA GLY A 93 0.30 1.50 5.56
C GLY A 93 -1.08 0.82 5.65
N THR A 94 -1.17 -0.36 5.06
CA THR A 94 -2.39 -1.16 5.03
C THR A 94 -2.86 -1.58 6.42
N CYS A 95 -1.94 -1.68 7.38
CA CYS A 95 -2.26 -1.99 8.76
C CYS A 95 -3.08 -0.86 9.40
N ALA A 96 -2.64 0.38 9.28
CA ALA A 96 -3.37 1.53 9.81
C ALA A 96 -4.67 1.82 9.04
N THR A 97 -4.71 1.51 7.74
CA THR A 97 -5.88 1.78 6.91
C THR A 97 -6.95 0.70 7.04
N PHE A 98 -6.59 -0.59 6.88
CA PHE A 98 -7.51 -1.72 6.74
C PHE A 98 -7.32 -2.83 7.79
N GLY A 99 -6.35 -2.68 8.69
CA GLY A 99 -5.94 -3.71 9.66
C GLY A 99 -4.78 -4.58 9.17
N GLY A 100 -4.65 -4.82 7.86
CA GLY A 100 -3.51 -5.50 7.25
C GLY A 100 -3.17 -6.88 7.84
N ILE A 101 -1.88 -7.19 7.90
CA ILE A 101 -1.35 -8.50 8.35
C ILE A 101 -1.70 -8.76 9.82
N PHE A 102 -1.59 -7.77 10.68
CA PHE A 102 -1.80 -7.96 12.12
C PHE A 102 -3.27 -8.20 12.47
N ALA A 103 -4.22 -7.76 11.65
CA ALA A 103 -5.64 -8.04 11.88
C ALA A 103 -6.01 -9.51 11.67
N GLN A 104 -5.16 -10.30 11.00
CA GLN A 104 -5.37 -11.75 10.88
C GLN A 104 -5.09 -12.51 12.19
N GLY A 105 -4.36 -11.90 13.11
CA GLY A 105 -3.91 -12.53 14.34
C GLY A 105 -4.88 -12.49 15.53
N GLY A 106 -6.07 -11.89 15.38
CA GLY A 106 -7.02 -11.81 16.50
C GLY A 106 -8.26 -10.95 16.23
N GLU A 107 -9.29 -11.19 17.02
CA GLU A 107 -10.48 -10.34 17.06
C GLU A 107 -10.18 -8.96 17.66
N GLY A 108 -10.99 -7.96 17.34
CA GLY A 108 -10.81 -6.60 17.83
C GLY A 108 -9.72 -5.78 17.16
N ARG A 109 -9.02 -6.34 16.15
CA ARG A 109 -7.98 -5.67 15.37
C ARG A 109 -8.51 -5.10 14.06
N SER A 110 -8.17 -3.84 13.79
CA SER A 110 -8.65 -3.10 12.62
C SER A 110 -7.68 -2.01 12.19
N GLY A 111 -7.93 -1.40 11.04
CA GLY A 111 -7.42 -0.06 10.74
C GLY A 111 -8.18 1.02 11.49
N LEU A 112 -7.88 2.29 11.20
CA LEU A 112 -8.50 3.42 11.89
C LEU A 112 -10.02 3.48 11.62
N HIS A 113 -10.43 3.31 10.36
CA HIS A 113 -11.83 3.38 9.93
C HIS A 113 -12.37 2.08 9.35
N PHE A 114 -11.50 1.15 8.98
CA PHE A 114 -11.88 -0.08 8.30
C PHE A 114 -11.36 -1.34 9.01
N SER A 115 -12.17 -2.39 8.96
CA SER A 115 -11.73 -3.75 9.18
C SER A 115 -11.88 -4.50 7.85
N LYS A 116 -10.77 -4.66 7.11
CA LYS A 116 -10.76 -5.05 5.70
C LYS A 116 -11.64 -4.08 4.87
N GLU A 117 -12.63 -4.59 4.15
CA GLU A 117 -13.54 -3.80 3.31
C GLU A 117 -14.65 -3.09 4.12
N ARG A 118 -14.89 -3.53 5.36
CA ARG A 118 -15.99 -3.03 6.18
C ARG A 118 -15.56 -1.80 6.98
N ARG A 119 -16.21 -0.68 6.74
CA ARG A 119 -16.08 0.51 7.58
C ARG A 119 -16.71 0.25 8.94
N HIS A 120 -16.03 0.66 10.02
CA HIS A 120 -16.54 0.65 11.39
C HIS A 120 -16.58 2.08 11.96
N GLY A 121 -17.48 2.33 12.93
CA GLY A 121 -17.76 3.68 13.43
C GLY A 121 -16.83 4.20 14.52
N ARG A 122 -15.73 3.51 14.87
CA ARG A 122 -14.93 3.83 16.07
C ARG A 122 -14.34 5.25 16.07
N PHE A 123 -13.96 5.76 14.90
CA PHE A 123 -13.37 7.09 14.72
C PHE A 123 -14.09 7.90 13.63
N ASP A 124 -15.39 7.66 13.43
CA ASP A 124 -16.16 8.27 12.34
C ASP A 124 -16.20 9.80 12.38
N ASP A 125 -16.13 10.41 13.55
CA ASP A 125 -16.05 11.86 13.73
C ASP A 125 -14.84 12.49 13.02
N PHE A 126 -13.82 11.69 12.73
CA PHE A 126 -12.57 12.15 12.10
C PHE A 126 -12.45 11.74 10.64
N TRP A 127 -13.47 11.09 10.07
CA TRP A 127 -13.44 10.58 8.70
C TRP A 127 -13.08 11.65 7.68
N GLU A 128 -13.78 12.79 7.71
CA GLU A 128 -13.64 13.84 6.71
C GLU A 128 -12.24 14.47 6.61
N LYS A 129 -11.47 14.39 7.67
CA LYS A 129 -10.09 14.89 7.73
C LYS A 129 -9.03 13.79 7.62
N THR A 130 -9.45 12.55 7.34
CA THR A 130 -8.54 11.41 7.20
C THR A 130 -8.13 11.19 5.75
N VAL A 131 -6.84 11.01 5.53
CA VAL A 131 -6.23 10.60 4.27
C VAL A 131 -5.62 9.21 4.46
N SER A 132 -5.96 8.29 3.57
CA SER A 132 -5.54 6.88 3.65
C SER A 132 -4.42 6.58 2.66
N LEU A 133 -3.28 6.12 3.17
CA LEU A 133 -2.13 5.71 2.38
C LEU A 133 -1.81 4.22 2.58
N PRO A 134 -2.61 3.30 2.03
CA PRO A 134 -2.33 1.88 2.17
C PRO A 134 -1.09 1.47 1.37
N GLY A 135 -0.40 0.46 1.88
CA GLY A 135 0.80 -0.16 1.31
C GLY A 135 1.47 -1.04 2.38
N CYS A 136 2.30 -1.99 1.98
CA CYS A 136 3.01 -2.85 2.93
C CYS A 136 4.49 -3.01 2.52
N PRO A 137 5.31 -2.02 2.92
CA PRO A 137 4.98 -0.68 3.42
C PRO A 137 4.41 0.26 2.35
N VAL A 138 3.99 1.47 2.73
CA VAL A 138 3.64 2.52 1.79
C VAL A 138 4.88 2.96 1.00
N GLN A 139 4.69 3.33 -0.25
CA GLN A 139 5.78 3.81 -1.09
C GLN A 139 6.27 5.18 -0.58
N PRO A 140 7.59 5.43 -0.45
CA PRO A 140 8.12 6.67 0.12
C PRO A 140 7.67 7.91 -0.64
N GLU A 141 7.64 7.86 -1.97
CA GLU A 141 7.19 8.96 -2.83
C GLU A 141 5.70 9.29 -2.63
N VAL A 142 4.87 8.29 -2.34
CA VAL A 142 3.45 8.49 -2.04
C VAL A 142 3.27 9.18 -0.70
N LEU A 143 4.01 8.75 0.32
CA LEU A 143 3.93 9.34 1.65
C LEU A 143 4.48 10.77 1.65
N ALA A 144 5.71 10.98 1.17
CA ALA A 144 6.33 12.29 1.10
C ALA A 144 5.52 13.26 0.24
N GLY A 145 5.06 12.82 -0.95
CA GLY A 145 4.26 13.64 -1.85
C GLY A 145 2.90 14.03 -1.24
N THR A 146 2.23 13.12 -0.52
CA THR A 146 0.98 13.44 0.15
C THR A 146 1.18 14.48 1.25
N LEU A 147 2.18 14.31 2.11
CA LEU A 147 2.48 15.27 3.18
C LEU A 147 2.85 16.64 2.61
N SER A 148 3.59 16.69 1.51
CA SER A 148 3.92 17.94 0.81
C SER A 148 2.68 18.63 0.25
N LEU A 149 1.75 17.91 -0.37
CA LEU A 149 0.49 18.47 -0.87
C LEU A 149 -0.36 19.06 0.27
N LEU A 150 -0.46 18.34 1.40
CA LEU A 150 -1.16 18.82 2.60
C LEU A 150 -0.51 20.09 3.15
N ARG A 151 0.83 20.15 3.19
CA ARG A 151 1.58 21.33 3.64
C ARG A 151 1.33 22.55 2.77
N LEU A 152 1.27 22.34 1.46
CA LEU A 152 1.04 23.42 0.49
C LEU A 152 -0.42 23.86 0.41
N GLY A 153 -1.33 23.14 1.07
CA GLY A 153 -2.78 23.41 0.97
C GLY A 153 -3.35 23.09 -0.40
N GLU A 154 -2.68 22.26 -1.17
CA GLU A 154 -3.12 21.87 -2.51
C GLU A 154 -4.33 20.92 -2.46
N PRO A 155 -5.25 21.03 -3.43
CA PRO A 155 -6.39 20.12 -3.52
C PRO A 155 -5.96 18.67 -3.57
N LEU A 156 -6.46 17.83 -2.68
CA LEU A 156 -6.17 16.42 -2.60
C LEU A 156 -7.44 15.60 -2.86
N PRO A 157 -7.81 15.35 -4.13
CA PRO A 157 -8.99 14.56 -4.44
C PRO A 157 -8.82 13.11 -3.97
N LEU A 158 -9.78 12.64 -3.18
CA LEU A 158 -9.76 11.30 -2.58
C LEU A 158 -10.76 10.36 -3.30
N ASP A 159 -10.48 9.06 -3.27
CA ASP A 159 -11.42 8.02 -3.67
C ASP A 159 -12.37 7.64 -2.50
N ALA A 160 -13.22 6.64 -2.72
CA ALA A 160 -14.17 6.16 -1.72
C ALA A 160 -13.52 5.55 -0.44
N LEU A 161 -12.24 5.22 -0.50
CA LEU A 161 -11.45 4.73 0.63
C LEU A 161 -10.54 5.84 1.21
N HIS A 162 -10.79 7.08 0.81
CA HIS A 162 -9.99 8.26 1.17
C HIS A 162 -8.51 8.17 0.77
N ARG A 163 -8.20 7.42 -0.30
CA ARG A 163 -6.86 7.37 -0.89
C ARG A 163 -6.68 8.52 -1.89
N PRO A 164 -5.54 9.23 -1.91
CA PRO A 164 -5.27 10.28 -2.89
C PRO A 164 -5.31 9.75 -4.33
N LYS A 165 -6.21 10.28 -5.16
CA LYS A 165 -6.35 9.86 -6.57
C LYS A 165 -5.08 10.07 -7.39
N TYR A 166 -4.21 11.01 -7.02
CA TYR A 166 -2.91 11.19 -7.66
C TYR A 166 -2.06 9.91 -7.67
N PHE A 167 -2.20 9.07 -6.64
CA PHE A 167 -1.40 7.86 -6.46
C PHE A 167 -2.19 6.57 -6.62
N TYR A 168 -3.51 6.60 -6.39
CA TYR A 168 -4.35 5.40 -6.32
C TYR A 168 -5.47 5.34 -7.38
N ALA A 169 -5.53 6.28 -8.34
CA ALA A 169 -6.53 6.23 -9.42
C ALA A 169 -6.23 5.15 -10.46
N TYR A 170 -5.01 4.66 -10.52
CA TYR A 170 -4.53 3.68 -11.49
C TYR A 170 -4.35 2.32 -10.84
N THR A 171 -4.44 1.26 -11.66
CA THR A 171 -4.00 -0.05 -11.20
C THR A 171 -2.48 -0.21 -11.36
N VAL A 172 -1.89 -1.08 -10.56
CA VAL A 172 -0.46 -1.43 -10.70
C VAL A 172 -0.18 -2.03 -12.08
N HIS A 173 -1.19 -2.62 -12.71
CA HIS A 173 -1.11 -3.17 -14.06
C HIS A 173 -0.92 -2.09 -15.13
N ASP A 174 -1.51 -0.91 -14.98
CA ASP A 174 -1.48 0.17 -15.99
C ASP A 174 -0.08 0.67 -16.35
N GLY A 175 0.87 0.55 -15.45
CA GLY A 175 2.28 0.90 -15.71
C GLY A 175 3.22 -0.31 -15.77
N CYS A 176 2.67 -1.53 -15.81
CA CYS A 176 3.46 -2.75 -15.78
C CYS A 176 4.21 -2.98 -17.10
N THR A 177 5.51 -3.18 -17.01
CA THR A 177 6.35 -3.51 -18.19
C THR A 177 6.05 -4.90 -18.77
N ARG A 178 5.19 -5.68 -18.10
CA ARG A 178 4.77 -7.03 -18.51
C ARG A 178 3.38 -7.07 -19.14
N ASN A 179 2.81 -5.91 -19.51
CA ASN A 179 1.44 -5.86 -20.07
C ASN A 179 1.33 -6.63 -21.38
N GLU A 180 2.31 -6.54 -22.26
CA GLU A 180 2.32 -7.28 -23.51
C GLU A 180 2.25 -8.79 -23.27
N TYR A 181 3.05 -9.30 -22.33
CA TYR A 181 2.99 -10.72 -21.95
C TYR A 181 1.63 -11.13 -21.38
N PHE A 182 0.97 -10.23 -20.63
CA PHE A 182 -0.39 -10.48 -20.17
C PHE A 182 -1.39 -10.56 -21.32
N GLU A 183 -1.28 -9.66 -22.29
CA GLU A 183 -2.17 -9.63 -23.46
C GLU A 183 -1.98 -10.87 -24.35
N TYR A 184 -0.74 -11.25 -24.60
CA TYR A 184 -0.38 -12.44 -25.40
C TYR A 184 -0.45 -13.75 -24.63
N LYS A 185 -0.79 -13.75 -23.32
CA LYS A 185 -0.89 -14.93 -22.45
C LYS A 185 0.41 -15.75 -22.38
N ILE A 186 1.52 -15.03 -22.33
CA ILE A 186 2.83 -15.61 -22.10
C ILE A 186 3.08 -15.59 -20.61
N ASP A 187 2.99 -16.75 -19.97
CA ASP A 187 3.05 -16.88 -18.53
C ASP A 187 4.48 -17.18 -18.05
N GLU A 188 4.88 -16.58 -16.93
CA GLU A 188 6.15 -16.87 -16.28
C GLU A 188 5.95 -17.87 -15.14
N HIS A 189 6.85 -18.83 -15.05
CA HIS A 189 6.82 -19.91 -14.06
C HIS A 189 7.89 -19.77 -12.94
N ARG A 190 8.77 -18.78 -13.05
CA ARG A 190 9.88 -18.54 -12.11
C ARG A 190 9.82 -17.16 -11.51
N PHE A 191 10.16 -17.04 -10.23
CA PHE A 191 10.43 -15.76 -9.60
C PHE A 191 11.78 -15.20 -10.05
N GLY A 192 11.85 -13.89 -10.19
CA GLY A 192 13.07 -13.20 -10.62
C GLY A 192 13.26 -13.11 -12.14
N ALA A 193 12.46 -13.82 -12.93
CA ALA A 193 12.50 -13.68 -14.39
C ALA A 193 12.04 -12.28 -14.82
N LEU A 194 12.69 -11.74 -15.83
CA LEU A 194 12.39 -10.40 -16.37
C LEU A 194 11.25 -10.42 -17.38
N GLU A 195 10.98 -11.54 -18.00
CA GLU A 195 9.98 -11.75 -19.04
C GLU A 195 8.79 -12.55 -18.54
N GLY A 196 7.70 -12.57 -19.32
CA GLY A 196 6.47 -13.29 -18.99
C GLY A 196 5.58 -12.61 -17.95
N CYS A 197 4.30 -12.95 -17.96
CA CYS A 197 3.31 -12.43 -17.01
C CYS A 197 3.14 -13.35 -15.82
N MET A 198 3.08 -12.81 -14.61
CA MET A 198 2.90 -13.57 -13.37
C MET A 198 1.44 -13.68 -12.93
N PHE A 199 0.49 -13.22 -13.74
CA PHE A 199 -0.93 -13.24 -13.39
C PHE A 199 -1.47 -14.65 -13.27
N TYR A 200 -1.21 -15.49 -14.26
CA TYR A 200 -1.83 -16.79 -14.36
C TYR A 200 -1.29 -17.83 -13.38
N GLU A 201 0.02 -17.81 -13.09
CA GLU A 201 0.66 -18.81 -12.21
C GLU A 201 0.90 -18.25 -10.80
N HIS A 202 1.48 -17.07 -10.70
CA HIS A 202 2.01 -16.56 -9.44
C HIS A 202 1.07 -15.64 -8.66
N GLY A 203 -0.20 -15.56 -9.03
CA GLY A 203 -1.20 -14.81 -8.27
C GLY A 203 -1.00 -13.30 -8.30
N CYS A 204 -0.37 -12.75 -9.34
CA CYS A 204 -0.19 -11.31 -9.46
C CYS A 204 -1.52 -10.56 -9.39
N GLN A 205 -1.61 -9.63 -8.48
CA GLN A 205 -2.82 -8.83 -8.22
C GLN A 205 -2.79 -7.46 -8.92
N GLY A 206 -1.81 -7.23 -9.80
CA GLY A 206 -1.63 -5.93 -10.44
C GLY A 206 -2.88 -5.37 -11.13
N THR A 207 -3.70 -6.23 -11.73
CA THR A 207 -4.96 -5.87 -12.40
C THR A 207 -6.11 -5.50 -11.46
N PHE A 208 -5.95 -5.74 -10.15
CA PHE A 208 -6.98 -5.49 -9.13
C PHE A 208 -6.51 -4.50 -8.07
N THR A 209 -5.28 -4.04 -8.16
CA THR A 209 -4.59 -3.27 -7.12
C THR A 209 -4.43 -1.84 -7.56
N HIS A 210 -5.06 -0.92 -6.85
CA HIS A 210 -4.88 0.51 -7.07
C HIS A 210 -3.57 0.99 -6.44
N GLY A 211 -2.73 1.61 -7.24
CA GLY A 211 -1.43 2.11 -6.78
C GLY A 211 -0.51 2.46 -7.93
N SER A 212 0.42 3.34 -7.66
CA SER A 212 1.33 3.93 -8.65
C SER A 212 2.68 3.21 -8.78
N CYS A 213 2.87 2.05 -8.13
CA CYS A 213 4.18 1.38 -8.03
C CYS A 213 4.92 1.14 -9.36
N ASN A 214 4.19 1.03 -10.48
CA ASN A 214 4.78 0.89 -11.81
C ASN A 214 4.88 2.21 -12.59
N LYS A 215 4.24 3.27 -12.13
CA LYS A 215 4.32 4.62 -12.70
C LYS A 215 5.33 5.49 -11.95
N ILE A 216 5.30 5.40 -10.63
CA ILE A 216 6.27 6.00 -9.72
C ILE A 216 7.04 4.84 -9.11
N LEU A 217 8.32 4.71 -9.45
CA LEU A 217 9.13 3.60 -8.98
C LEU A 217 9.64 3.88 -7.56
N TRP A 218 9.75 2.83 -6.76
CA TRP A 218 10.37 2.89 -5.45
C TRP A 218 11.79 3.44 -5.55
N ASN A 219 12.04 4.54 -4.87
CA ASN A 219 13.32 5.26 -4.92
C ASN A 219 13.77 5.59 -6.35
N GLY A 220 12.82 5.76 -7.28
CA GLY A 220 13.12 5.99 -8.69
C GLY A 220 13.71 4.80 -9.45
N VAL A 221 13.82 3.61 -8.82
CA VAL A 221 14.58 2.48 -9.37
C VAL A 221 13.69 1.33 -9.81
N HIS A 222 12.81 0.82 -8.93
CA HIS A 222 12.18 -0.47 -9.16
C HIS A 222 10.72 -0.56 -8.68
N SER A 223 10.03 -1.58 -9.17
CA SER A 223 8.76 -2.08 -8.62
C SER A 223 8.84 -3.60 -8.46
N LYS A 224 7.93 -4.20 -7.70
CA LYS A 224 7.87 -5.66 -7.52
C LYS A 224 7.79 -6.40 -8.87
N THR A 225 6.92 -5.95 -9.76
CA THR A 225 6.74 -6.62 -11.06
C THR A 225 7.96 -6.45 -11.98
N ARG A 226 8.65 -5.32 -11.92
CA ARG A 226 9.90 -5.13 -12.64
C ARG A 226 11.04 -6.00 -12.09
N ALA A 227 11.05 -6.22 -10.78
CA ALA A 227 12.02 -7.09 -10.11
C ALA A 227 11.70 -8.60 -10.26
N GLY A 228 10.72 -8.98 -11.07
CA GLY A 228 10.37 -10.38 -11.29
C GLY A 228 9.56 -11.03 -10.17
N THR A 229 8.82 -10.23 -9.38
CA THR A 229 7.89 -10.76 -8.37
C THR A 229 6.46 -10.27 -8.63
N PRO A 230 5.42 -11.07 -8.35
CA PRO A 230 4.05 -10.64 -8.57
C PRO A 230 3.64 -9.52 -7.62
N CYS A 231 2.72 -8.66 -8.06
CA CYS A 231 2.05 -7.71 -7.18
C CYS A 231 1.21 -8.48 -6.14
N MET A 232 1.39 -8.15 -4.86
CA MET A 232 0.67 -8.82 -3.76
C MET A 232 -0.71 -8.21 -3.47
N GLY A 233 -1.03 -7.06 -4.05
CA GLY A 233 -2.27 -6.36 -3.73
C GLY A 233 -2.23 -5.59 -2.42
N CYS A 234 -1.06 -5.15 -2.00
CA CYS A 234 -0.85 -4.63 -0.64
C CYS A 234 -1.55 -3.31 -0.31
N THR A 235 -2.14 -2.64 -1.30
CA THR A 235 -2.91 -1.40 -1.14
C THR A 235 -4.42 -1.63 -1.09
N GLU A 236 -4.86 -2.88 -1.19
CA GLU A 236 -6.28 -3.24 -1.21
C GLU A 236 -6.77 -3.73 0.15
N PRO A 237 -8.07 -3.54 0.47
CA PRO A 237 -8.64 -3.92 1.77
C PRO A 237 -8.57 -5.42 2.06
N ASP A 238 -8.59 -6.26 1.03
CA ASP A 238 -8.52 -7.71 1.16
C ASP A 238 -7.10 -8.26 1.35
N PHE A 239 -6.10 -7.38 1.45
CA PHE A 239 -4.73 -7.78 1.76
C PHE A 239 -4.51 -7.99 3.29
N PRO A 240 -3.77 -9.04 3.69
CA PRO A 240 -3.26 -10.12 2.87
C PRO A 240 -4.32 -11.19 2.58
N ARG A 241 -4.23 -11.78 1.39
CA ARG A 241 -5.09 -12.89 0.99
C ARG A 241 -4.51 -14.23 1.46
N GLU A 242 -5.35 -15.25 1.50
CA GLU A 242 -4.92 -16.61 1.85
C GLU A 242 -3.83 -17.15 0.92
N THR A 243 -3.88 -16.76 -0.35
CA THR A 243 -2.90 -17.17 -1.36
C THR A 243 -2.22 -15.96 -1.99
N LEU A 244 -1.03 -15.58 -1.50
CA LEU A 244 -0.28 -14.42 -2.01
C LEU A 244 0.47 -14.70 -3.32
N TRP A 245 0.90 -15.94 -3.53
CA TRP A 245 1.85 -16.32 -4.59
C TRP A 245 1.30 -17.36 -5.55
N ARG A 246 0.01 -17.58 -5.54
CA ARG A 246 -0.64 -18.55 -6.39
C ARG A 246 -2.00 -18.03 -6.87
N THR A 247 -2.26 -18.17 -8.17
CA THR A 247 -3.57 -17.86 -8.73
C THR A 247 -4.55 -18.99 -8.42
N SER A 248 -5.62 -18.68 -7.72
CA SER A 248 -6.74 -19.61 -7.56
C SER A 248 -7.40 -19.84 -8.90
N LYS A 249 -7.51 -21.10 -9.31
CA LYS A 249 -8.06 -21.52 -10.60
C LYS A 249 -9.22 -22.50 -10.41
N HIS A 250 -10.23 -22.42 -11.26
CA HIS A 250 -11.27 -23.43 -11.38
C HIS A 250 -11.23 -23.99 -12.80
N MET A 251 -10.97 -25.27 -12.96
CA MET A 251 -10.80 -25.94 -14.26
C MET A 251 -9.77 -25.21 -15.17
N GLY A 252 -8.66 -24.74 -14.61
CA GLY A 252 -7.64 -23.99 -15.36
C GLY A 252 -7.96 -22.54 -15.65
N ILE A 253 -9.10 -22.03 -15.19
CA ILE A 253 -9.52 -20.65 -15.36
C ILE A 253 -9.30 -19.88 -14.06
N PRO A 254 -8.66 -18.68 -14.09
CA PRO A 254 -8.53 -17.87 -12.89
C PRO A 254 -9.90 -17.60 -12.25
N ALA A 255 -9.98 -17.79 -10.93
CA ALA A 255 -11.22 -17.58 -10.18
C ALA A 255 -11.68 -16.12 -10.22
N ARG A 256 -10.72 -15.19 -10.24
CA ARG A 256 -10.94 -13.74 -10.36
C ARG A 256 -10.44 -13.28 -11.73
N MET A 257 -11.24 -12.51 -12.43
CA MET A 257 -10.91 -11.95 -13.74
C MET A 257 -10.56 -10.47 -13.60
N PRO A 258 -9.65 -9.94 -14.44
CA PRO A 258 -9.38 -8.51 -14.51
C PRO A 258 -10.66 -7.70 -14.76
N LEU A 259 -10.70 -6.47 -14.27
CA LEU A 259 -11.83 -5.56 -14.45
C LEU A 259 -12.19 -5.43 -15.94
N GLY A 260 -13.45 -5.60 -16.27
CA GLY A 260 -13.96 -5.47 -17.62
C GLY A 260 -13.71 -6.67 -18.56
N VAL A 261 -13.03 -7.73 -18.11
CA VAL A 261 -12.78 -8.93 -18.94
C VAL A 261 -13.75 -10.05 -18.55
N PRO A 262 -14.76 -10.36 -19.41
CA PRO A 262 -15.64 -11.52 -19.20
C PRO A 262 -14.84 -12.83 -19.28
N ARG A 263 -15.19 -13.83 -18.47
CA ARG A 263 -14.53 -15.15 -18.49
C ARG A 263 -14.48 -15.78 -19.88
N ARG A 264 -15.56 -15.66 -20.66
CA ARG A 264 -15.63 -16.18 -22.04
C ARG A 264 -14.62 -15.49 -22.95
N ALA A 265 -14.51 -14.16 -22.86
CA ALA A 265 -13.53 -13.40 -23.65
C ALA A 265 -12.09 -13.78 -23.28
N TYR A 266 -11.80 -13.97 -21.99
CA TYR A 266 -10.48 -14.44 -21.54
C TYR A 266 -10.11 -15.79 -22.16
N LEU A 267 -11.03 -16.77 -22.16
CA LEU A 267 -10.81 -18.09 -22.74
C LEU A 267 -10.58 -18.03 -24.26
N SER A 268 -11.38 -17.24 -24.96
CA SER A 268 -11.24 -17.06 -26.41
C SER A 268 -9.88 -16.42 -26.74
N LEU A 269 -9.51 -15.35 -26.03
CA LEU A 269 -8.21 -14.68 -26.21
C LEU A 269 -7.04 -15.60 -25.86
N ALA A 270 -7.14 -16.38 -24.79
CA ALA A 270 -6.11 -17.34 -24.42
C ALA A 270 -5.97 -18.46 -25.46
N GLY A 271 -7.07 -18.91 -26.06
CA GLY A 271 -7.06 -19.89 -27.15
C GLY A 271 -6.41 -19.34 -28.41
N ILE A 272 -6.78 -18.12 -28.80
CA ILE A 272 -6.21 -17.42 -29.97
C ILE A 272 -4.71 -17.18 -29.76
N ALA A 273 -4.32 -16.61 -28.60
CA ALA A 273 -2.92 -16.34 -28.30
C ALA A 273 -2.04 -17.60 -28.32
N LYS A 274 -2.57 -18.73 -27.85
CA LYS A 274 -1.87 -20.04 -27.93
C LYS A 274 -1.79 -20.59 -29.35
N ALA A 275 -2.75 -20.26 -30.22
CA ALA A 275 -2.73 -20.67 -31.62
C ALA A 275 -1.72 -19.85 -32.44
N PHE A 276 -1.53 -18.59 -32.10
CA PHE A 276 -0.53 -17.71 -32.71
C PHE A 276 0.74 -17.68 -31.86
N ARG A 277 1.50 -18.79 -31.86
CA ARG A 277 2.79 -18.84 -31.19
C ARG A 277 3.76 -17.85 -31.83
N ILE A 278 4.24 -16.91 -31.05
CA ILE A 278 5.31 -16.00 -31.47
C ILE A 278 6.59 -16.54 -30.84
N GLU A 279 7.39 -17.26 -31.63
CA GLU A 279 8.66 -17.90 -31.17
C GLU A 279 9.59 -16.96 -30.42
N ARG A 280 9.59 -15.66 -30.77
CA ARG A 280 10.39 -14.62 -30.12
C ARG A 280 10.07 -14.49 -28.63
N PHE A 281 8.84 -14.77 -28.19
CA PHE A 281 8.43 -14.69 -26.80
C PHE A 281 8.54 -16.03 -26.06
N GLU A 282 8.81 -17.10 -26.78
CA GLU A 282 9.05 -18.42 -26.15
C GLU A 282 10.50 -18.62 -25.72
N ARG A 283 11.43 -17.80 -26.23
CA ARG A 283 12.84 -17.81 -25.85
C ARG A 283 13.15 -16.58 -25.02
N PRO A 284 13.71 -16.72 -23.80
CA PRO A 284 14.22 -15.57 -23.05
C PRO A 284 15.20 -14.77 -23.92
N MET A 285 15.00 -13.45 -24.02
CA MET A 285 15.94 -12.60 -24.79
C MET A 285 17.31 -12.51 -24.14
N MET A 286 17.42 -12.88 -22.86
CA MET A 286 18.68 -13.00 -22.14
C MET A 286 18.78 -14.44 -21.59
N GLU A 287 19.42 -15.29 -22.34
CA GLU A 287 19.96 -16.52 -21.78
C GLU A 287 21.03 -16.08 -20.76
N ASP A 288 20.79 -16.51 -19.51
CA ASP A 288 21.79 -16.31 -18.46
C ASP A 288 23.00 -17.23 -18.84
N GLU A 289 24.05 -16.64 -19.42
CA GLU A 289 25.29 -17.37 -19.77
C GLU A 289 26.06 -17.86 -18.53
N ARG A 290 25.39 -17.88 -17.37
CA ARG A 290 25.90 -18.43 -16.13
C ARG A 290 25.33 -19.84 -15.90
N GLY A 291 25.83 -20.79 -16.66
CA GLY A 291 25.77 -22.22 -16.38
C GLY A 291 26.81 -22.63 -15.37
#